data_1dfa1a9379508ee9ed6607169597be02
#
_entry.id   1dfa1a9379508ee9ed6607169597be02
#
_cell.length_a   1.000
_cell.length_b   1.000
_cell.length_c   1.000
_cell.angle_alpha   90.00
_cell.angle_beta   90.00
_cell.angle_gamma   90.00
#
_symmetry.space_group_name_H-M   'P 1'
#
loop_
_entity.id
_entity.type
_entity.pdbx_description
1 polymer ?
#
loop_
_entity_poly.entity_id
_entity_poly.type
_entity_poly.pdbx_seq_one_letter_code
_entity_poly.pdbx_strand_id
1 'polypeptide(L)'
;QALREDLTGINTNDIESMEVLKDAASASIYGARASNGVILVTTKKGSLAKGPQIVFDLQLGCSSPSRKWDFMNAREYISFLRPVISKAYANGIEHNAKTMLSGPNAYGTGNTAPNANYSTRYLDYGQPVPAGYQWMYDPLDANKVIIFTDTDWQSQWFTDAFWHKEYIGVN
;
A
#
# COMPACT_ATOMS: atom_id res chain seq x y z
N GLN A 1 -18.65 18.27 8.52
CA GLN A 1 -18.62 16.78 8.48
C GLN A 1 -19.98 16.16 8.08
N ALA A 2 -21.13 16.75 8.49
CA ALA A 2 -22.45 16.24 8.16
C ALA A 2 -22.84 16.36 6.66
N LEU A 3 -22.32 17.37 5.95
CA LEU A 3 -22.61 17.60 4.52
C LEU A 3 -21.91 16.59 3.57
N ARG A 4 -20.89 15.88 4.05
CA ARG A 4 -20.18 14.87 3.24
C ARG A 4 -20.91 13.53 3.21
N GLU A 5 -21.66 13.21 4.24
CA GLU A 5 -22.40 11.94 4.32
C GLU A 5 -23.69 11.98 3.47
N ASP A 6 -24.34 13.12 3.38
CA ASP A 6 -25.59 13.26 2.62
C ASP A 6 -25.40 13.23 1.09
N LEU A 7 -24.21 13.62 0.59
CA LEU A 7 -23.92 13.58 -0.85
C LEU A 7 -23.41 12.21 -1.33
N THR A 8 -22.94 11.36 -0.44
CA THR A 8 -22.46 10.01 -0.81
C THR A 8 -23.58 9.07 -1.27
N GLY A 9 -24.83 9.37 -0.92
CA GLY A 9 -26.01 8.61 -1.36
C GLY A 9 -26.61 9.04 -2.71
N ILE A 10 -26.17 10.16 -3.27
CA ILE A 10 -26.73 10.68 -4.53
C ILE A 10 -25.79 10.32 -5.69
N ASN A 11 -26.36 9.63 -6.68
CA ASN A 11 -25.60 9.36 -7.90
C ASN A 11 -25.46 10.66 -8.72
N THR A 12 -24.24 11.01 -9.10
CA THR A 12 -23.95 12.22 -9.88
C THR A 12 -24.67 12.23 -11.22
N ASN A 13 -24.99 11.06 -11.78
CA ASN A 13 -25.74 10.95 -13.04
C ASN A 13 -27.23 11.33 -12.90
N ASP A 14 -27.76 11.32 -11.67
CA ASP A 14 -29.14 11.73 -11.39
C ASP A 14 -29.27 13.23 -11.11
N ILE A 15 -28.18 13.97 -11.05
CA ILE A 15 -28.19 15.41 -10.80
C ILE A 15 -28.52 16.16 -12.07
N GLU A 16 -29.55 17.01 -12.02
CA GLU A 16 -29.90 17.95 -13.07
C GLU A 16 -29.17 19.28 -12.91
N SER A 17 -29.15 19.83 -11.68
CA SER A 17 -28.44 21.05 -11.36
C SER A 17 -27.94 21.06 -9.93
N MET A 18 -26.89 21.83 -9.70
CA MET A 18 -26.33 22.07 -8.38
C MET A 18 -26.11 23.58 -8.20
N GLU A 19 -26.74 24.15 -7.17
CA GLU A 19 -26.64 25.55 -6.84
C GLU A 19 -26.02 25.72 -5.45
N VAL A 20 -25.09 26.68 -5.33
CA VAL A 20 -24.45 26.99 -4.04
C VAL A 20 -24.91 28.36 -3.56
N LEU A 21 -25.72 28.36 -2.50
CA LEU A 21 -26.22 29.58 -1.86
C LEU A 21 -25.25 30.01 -0.77
N LYS A 22 -24.54 31.12 -1.01
CA LYS A 22 -23.52 31.65 -0.07
C LYS A 22 -23.99 32.91 0.65
N ASP A 23 -25.04 33.56 0.17
CA ASP A 23 -25.59 34.78 0.75
C ASP A 23 -26.61 34.46 1.87
N ALA A 24 -26.60 35.29 2.92
CA ALA A 24 -27.45 35.10 4.08
C ALA A 24 -28.94 35.22 3.75
N ALA A 25 -29.31 36.01 2.72
CA ALA A 25 -30.71 36.19 2.33
C ALA A 25 -31.28 34.90 1.73
N SER A 26 -30.60 34.29 0.75
CA SER A 26 -31.03 33.04 0.12
C SER A 26 -30.92 31.85 1.07
N ALA A 27 -29.94 31.86 1.98
CA ALA A 27 -29.73 30.77 2.92
C ALA A 27 -30.71 30.81 4.10
N SER A 28 -31.33 31.98 4.40
CA SER A 28 -32.20 32.19 5.57
C SER A 28 -33.43 31.28 5.62
N ILE A 29 -33.99 30.91 4.48
CA ILE A 29 -35.15 29.98 4.38
C ILE A 29 -34.83 28.56 4.84
N TYR A 30 -33.57 28.19 4.91
CA TYR A 30 -33.11 26.86 5.36
C TYR A 30 -32.70 26.84 6.84
N GLY A 31 -32.93 27.96 7.56
CA GLY A 31 -32.72 28.07 8.99
C GLY A 31 -31.28 28.17 9.46
N ALA A 32 -31.05 28.02 10.78
CA ALA A 32 -29.74 28.25 11.41
C ALA A 32 -28.61 27.34 10.90
N ARG A 33 -28.92 26.20 10.32
CA ARG A 33 -27.92 25.30 9.73
C ARG A 33 -27.31 25.84 8.46
N ALA A 34 -27.95 26.82 7.82
CA ALA A 34 -27.50 27.44 6.58
C ALA A 34 -26.41 28.50 6.75
N SER A 35 -25.95 28.77 7.99
CA SER A 35 -24.97 29.82 8.31
C SER A 35 -23.63 29.65 7.54
N ASN A 36 -23.27 28.41 7.17
CA ASN A 36 -22.05 28.09 6.42
C ASN A 36 -22.28 27.94 4.90
N GLY A 37 -23.49 28.30 4.42
CA GLY A 37 -23.92 28.12 3.04
C GLY A 37 -24.78 26.88 2.85
N VAL A 38 -25.51 26.84 1.73
CA VAL A 38 -26.39 25.72 1.33
C VAL A 38 -26.02 25.26 -0.07
N ILE A 39 -25.95 23.96 -0.26
CA ILE A 39 -25.84 23.34 -1.58
C ILE A 39 -27.20 22.75 -1.91
N LEU A 40 -27.86 23.32 -2.92
CA LEU A 40 -29.14 22.83 -3.43
C LEU A 40 -28.85 21.88 -4.59
N VAL A 41 -29.26 20.63 -4.45
CA VAL A 41 -29.12 19.61 -5.49
C VAL A 41 -30.50 19.29 -6.04
N THR A 42 -30.72 19.54 -7.32
CA THR A 42 -31.95 19.18 -8.03
C THR A 42 -31.66 17.92 -8.84
N THR A 43 -32.47 16.89 -8.61
CA THR A 43 -32.37 15.63 -9.36
C THR A 43 -33.25 15.67 -10.59
N LYS A 44 -32.86 14.92 -11.62
CA LYS A 44 -33.65 14.75 -12.85
C LYS A 44 -35.01 14.19 -12.53
N LYS A 45 -36.04 14.77 -13.13
CA LYS A 45 -37.45 14.32 -12.99
C LYS A 45 -37.84 13.56 -14.25
N GLY A 46 -38.55 12.45 -14.08
CA GLY A 46 -39.15 11.74 -15.19
C GLY A 46 -40.23 12.60 -15.88
N SER A 47 -40.35 12.51 -17.20
CA SER A 47 -41.35 13.20 -17.99
C SER A 47 -42.32 12.22 -18.62
N LEU A 48 -43.61 12.33 -18.26
CA LEU A 48 -44.68 11.52 -18.85
C LEU A 48 -44.85 11.76 -20.36
N ALA A 49 -44.34 12.88 -20.88
CA ALA A 49 -44.49 13.25 -22.30
C ALA A 49 -43.42 12.56 -23.20
N LYS A 50 -42.37 12.01 -22.64
CA LYS A 50 -41.35 11.23 -23.33
C LYS A 50 -41.42 9.81 -22.81
N GLY A 51 -41.52 8.81 -23.67
CA GLY A 51 -41.48 7.41 -23.23
C GLY A 51 -40.27 7.09 -22.34
N PRO A 52 -40.25 5.93 -21.70
CA PRO A 52 -39.16 5.56 -20.76
C PRO A 52 -37.80 5.64 -21.44
N GLN A 53 -36.90 6.38 -20.87
CA GLN A 53 -35.49 6.48 -21.33
C GLN A 53 -34.62 5.63 -20.39
N ILE A 54 -33.93 4.67 -20.99
CA ILE A 54 -32.96 3.84 -20.27
C ILE A 54 -31.58 4.44 -20.50
N VAL A 55 -30.90 4.79 -19.43
CA VAL A 55 -29.51 5.28 -19.45
C VAL A 55 -28.62 4.19 -18.84
N PHE A 56 -27.61 3.80 -19.57
CA PHE A 56 -26.56 2.89 -19.08
C PHE A 56 -25.23 3.64 -19.10
N ASP A 57 -24.56 3.69 -17.95
CA ASP A 57 -23.23 4.25 -17.82
C ASP A 57 -22.29 3.17 -17.26
N LEU A 58 -21.17 2.95 -17.94
CA LEU A 58 -20.14 2.02 -17.53
C LEU A 58 -18.80 2.75 -17.43
N GLN A 59 -18.24 2.79 -16.27
CA GLN A 59 -16.92 3.34 -16.02
C GLN A 59 -15.97 2.21 -15.64
N LEU A 60 -14.86 2.14 -16.34
CA LEU A 60 -13.77 1.21 -16.08
C LEU A 60 -12.52 1.99 -15.70
N GLY A 61 -11.77 1.50 -14.74
CA GLY A 61 -10.53 2.13 -14.37
C GLY A 61 -9.55 1.15 -13.75
N CYS A 62 -8.29 1.57 -13.72
CA CYS A 62 -7.25 0.89 -12.96
C CYS A 62 -6.61 1.86 -11.98
N SER A 63 -6.21 1.35 -10.85
CA SER A 63 -5.46 2.09 -9.83
C SER A 63 -4.13 1.40 -9.63
N SER A 64 -3.04 2.13 -9.80
CA SER A 64 -1.68 1.67 -9.52
C SER A 64 -1.10 2.44 -8.36
N PRO A 65 -0.19 1.85 -7.57
CA PRO A 65 0.52 2.60 -6.54
C PRO A 65 1.30 3.76 -7.16
N SER A 66 1.03 4.96 -6.73
CA SER A 66 1.67 6.17 -7.28
C SER A 66 3.14 6.29 -6.90
N ARG A 67 3.58 5.61 -5.84
CA ARG A 67 4.94 5.65 -5.33
C ARG A 67 5.28 4.34 -4.62
N LYS A 68 6.44 3.79 -4.97
CA LYS A 68 7.10 2.75 -4.20
C LYS A 68 8.20 3.38 -3.34
N TRP A 69 8.44 2.82 -2.16
CA TRP A 69 9.54 3.23 -1.29
C TRP A 69 10.82 2.55 -1.74
N ASP A 70 11.93 3.26 -1.65
CA ASP A 70 13.25 2.70 -1.90
C ASP A 70 13.76 2.05 -0.62
N PHE A 71 13.40 0.78 -0.40
CA PHE A 71 13.87 -0.01 0.72
C PHE A 71 15.16 -0.74 0.35
N MET A 72 15.98 -0.97 1.35
CA MET A 72 17.15 -1.83 1.20
C MET A 72 16.73 -3.22 0.72
N ASN A 73 17.41 -3.72 -0.29
CA ASN A 73 17.33 -5.13 -0.65
C ASN A 73 18.03 -6.01 0.38
N ALA A 74 17.86 -7.34 0.30
CA ALA A 74 18.43 -8.25 1.29
C ALA A 74 19.96 -8.17 1.38
N ARG A 75 20.65 -7.96 0.25
CA ARG A 75 22.12 -7.79 0.20
C ARG A 75 22.55 -6.54 0.96
N GLU A 76 21.92 -5.42 0.70
CA GLU A 76 22.22 -4.15 1.36
C GLU A 76 21.95 -4.24 2.85
N TYR A 77 20.83 -4.83 3.22
CA TYR A 77 20.42 -5.04 4.60
C TYR A 77 21.45 -5.87 5.39
N ILE A 78 21.87 -7.01 4.84
CA ILE A 78 22.87 -7.88 5.45
C ILE A 78 24.23 -7.15 5.54
N SER A 79 24.64 -6.47 4.46
CA SER A 79 25.91 -5.73 4.39
C SER A 79 25.98 -4.60 5.43
N PHE A 80 24.85 -3.96 5.71
CA PHE A 80 24.76 -2.89 6.70
C PHE A 80 24.67 -3.43 8.12
N LEU A 81 23.74 -4.37 8.36
CA LEU A 81 23.39 -4.76 9.73
C LEU A 81 24.47 -5.60 10.42
N ARG A 82 25.10 -6.55 9.71
CA ARG A 82 26.12 -7.41 10.30
C ARG A 82 27.32 -6.63 10.84
N PRO A 83 27.96 -5.70 10.11
CA PRO A 83 29.02 -4.86 10.67
C PRO A 83 28.58 -3.95 11.82
N VAL A 84 27.37 -3.39 11.74
CA VAL A 84 26.81 -2.52 12.79
C VAL A 84 26.66 -3.29 14.11
N ILE A 85 26.07 -4.48 14.07
CA ILE A 85 25.88 -5.33 15.28
C ILE A 85 27.25 -5.76 15.83
N SER A 86 28.19 -6.18 14.98
CA SER A 86 29.53 -6.55 15.40
C SER A 86 30.26 -5.38 16.10
N LYS A 87 30.14 -4.18 15.54
CA LYS A 87 30.74 -2.97 16.12
C LYS A 87 30.05 -2.55 17.43
N ALA A 88 28.71 -2.68 17.50
CA ALA A 88 27.96 -2.41 18.73
C ALA A 88 28.39 -3.35 19.87
N TYR A 89 28.67 -4.62 19.58
CA TYR A 89 29.24 -5.58 20.52
C TYR A 89 30.62 -5.16 20.99
N ALA A 90 31.53 -4.82 20.07
CA ALA A 90 32.88 -4.40 20.40
C ALA A 90 32.92 -3.15 21.30
N ASN A 91 31.88 -2.30 21.19
CA ASN A 91 31.73 -1.09 22.01
C ASN A 91 30.91 -1.33 23.30
N GLY A 92 30.55 -2.57 23.62
CA GLY A 92 29.77 -2.91 24.82
C GLY A 92 28.31 -2.48 24.83
N ILE A 93 27.77 -2.05 23.65
CA ILE A 93 26.39 -1.60 23.53
C ILE A 93 25.46 -2.80 23.35
N GLU A 94 25.85 -3.79 22.55
CA GLU A 94 25.07 -4.98 22.26
C GLU A 94 25.74 -6.23 22.84
N HIS A 95 25.11 -6.86 23.83
CA HIS A 95 25.69 -8.01 24.56
C HIS A 95 25.39 -9.35 23.86
N ASN A 96 24.37 -9.40 23.02
CA ASN A 96 23.90 -10.62 22.35
C ASN A 96 24.36 -10.72 20.88
N ALA A 97 25.26 -9.86 20.43
CA ALA A 97 25.65 -9.78 19.02
C ALA A 97 26.12 -11.12 18.43
N LYS A 98 26.87 -11.91 19.22
CA LYS A 98 27.33 -13.23 18.77
C LYS A 98 26.15 -14.15 18.44
N THR A 99 25.14 -14.20 19.31
CA THR A 99 23.93 -14.99 19.11
C THR A 99 23.08 -14.43 17.97
N MET A 100 22.98 -13.12 17.85
CA MET A 100 22.25 -12.47 16.78
C MET A 100 22.88 -12.75 15.40
N LEU A 101 24.19 -12.66 15.27
CA LEU A 101 24.89 -12.88 14.01
C LEU A 101 24.96 -14.35 13.59
N SER A 102 24.86 -15.29 14.52
CA SER A 102 24.80 -16.73 14.28
C SER A 102 23.38 -17.31 14.37
N GLY A 103 22.41 -16.54 14.77
CA GLY A 103 21.05 -16.98 15.02
C GLY A 103 20.18 -17.14 13.77
N PRO A 104 18.98 -17.69 13.93
CA PRO A 104 18.01 -17.87 12.83
C PRO A 104 17.20 -16.60 12.59
N ASN A 105 17.82 -15.59 12.04
CA ASN A 105 17.20 -14.31 11.72
C ASN A 105 17.63 -13.82 10.32
N ALA A 106 17.07 -12.71 9.85
CA ALA A 106 17.27 -12.19 8.49
C ALA A 106 18.73 -11.84 8.16
N TYR A 107 19.58 -11.61 9.14
CA TYR A 107 21.01 -11.27 8.99
C TYR A 107 21.94 -12.27 9.68
N GLY A 108 21.37 -13.27 10.36
CA GLY A 108 22.11 -14.35 11.00
C GLY A 108 22.41 -15.48 10.02
N THR A 109 23.24 -16.41 10.45
CA THR A 109 23.73 -17.51 9.60
C THR A 109 23.30 -18.91 10.06
N GLY A 110 22.44 -18.98 11.10
CA GLY A 110 21.95 -20.21 11.68
C GLY A 110 20.58 -20.67 11.21
N ASN A 111 20.01 -19.99 10.20
CA ASN A 111 18.69 -20.35 9.68
C ASN A 111 18.82 -21.45 8.61
N THR A 112 18.68 -22.70 9.03
CA THR A 112 18.77 -23.87 8.14
C THR A 112 17.43 -24.57 7.89
N ALA A 113 16.35 -24.11 8.52
CA ALA A 113 15.04 -24.74 8.37
C ALA A 113 14.42 -24.41 7.00
N PRO A 114 13.93 -25.40 6.24
CA PRO A 114 13.38 -25.20 4.89
C PRO A 114 12.19 -24.23 4.83
N ASN A 115 11.39 -24.21 5.90
CA ASN A 115 10.17 -23.39 6.02
C ASN A 115 10.35 -22.18 6.95
N ALA A 116 11.57 -21.81 7.28
CA ALA A 116 11.81 -20.65 8.12
C ALA A 116 11.52 -19.36 7.35
N ASN A 117 11.00 -18.35 8.04
CA ASN A 117 10.73 -17.03 7.46
C ASN A 117 12.02 -16.31 7.00
N TYR A 118 13.16 -16.74 7.52
CA TYR A 118 14.47 -16.19 7.18
C TYR A 118 15.33 -17.27 6.53
N SER A 119 15.90 -16.96 5.40
CA SER A 119 16.64 -17.91 4.58
C SER A 119 18.13 -17.62 4.48
N THR A 120 18.65 -16.72 5.32
CA THR A 120 20.04 -16.34 5.37
C THR A 120 20.87 -17.41 6.10
N ARG A 121 21.90 -17.96 5.44
CA ARG A 121 22.80 -18.97 6.02
C ARG A 121 24.16 -18.98 5.34
N TYR A 122 25.13 -19.64 5.94
CA TYR A 122 26.37 -19.92 5.25
C TYR A 122 26.20 -20.99 4.16
N LEU A 123 26.92 -20.83 3.07
CA LEU A 123 27.06 -21.85 2.05
C LEU A 123 28.16 -22.82 2.48
N ASP A 124 27.87 -24.11 2.46
CA ASP A 124 28.87 -25.13 2.72
C ASP A 124 29.92 -25.16 1.62
N TYR A 125 31.17 -25.38 2.01
CA TYR A 125 32.29 -25.41 1.09
C TYR A 125 32.09 -26.42 -0.04
N GLY A 126 32.30 -25.97 -1.29
CA GLY A 126 32.17 -26.81 -2.48
C GLY A 126 30.72 -27.08 -2.93
N GLN A 127 29.73 -26.55 -2.25
CA GLN A 127 28.33 -26.69 -2.69
C GLN A 127 27.95 -25.57 -3.65
N PRO A 128 27.15 -25.87 -4.66
CA PRO A 128 26.60 -24.82 -5.53
C PRO A 128 25.54 -23.98 -4.77
N VAL A 129 25.39 -22.73 -5.19
CA VAL A 129 24.30 -21.87 -4.66
C VAL A 129 22.96 -22.45 -5.08
N PRO A 130 22.06 -22.74 -4.14
CA PRO A 130 20.73 -23.30 -4.45
C PRO A 130 19.92 -22.38 -5.36
N ALA A 131 19.03 -22.92 -6.17
CA ALA A 131 18.14 -22.15 -7.02
C ALA A 131 17.27 -21.20 -6.17
N GLY A 132 17.12 -19.96 -6.65
CA GLY A 132 16.35 -18.93 -5.95
C GLY A 132 17.11 -18.19 -4.84
N TYR A 133 18.35 -18.61 -4.54
CA TYR A 133 19.22 -17.90 -3.62
C TYR A 133 20.18 -16.95 -4.33
N GLN A 134 20.47 -15.82 -3.69
CA GLN A 134 21.58 -14.94 -3.99
C GLN A 134 22.74 -15.26 -3.03
N TRP A 135 23.91 -14.78 -3.33
CA TRP A 135 25.10 -14.99 -2.49
C TRP A 135 25.93 -13.72 -2.37
N MET A 136 26.68 -13.61 -1.30
CA MET A 136 27.70 -12.59 -1.08
C MET A 136 28.77 -13.10 -0.12
N TYR A 137 29.94 -12.48 -0.11
CA TYR A 137 30.90 -12.71 0.95
C TYR A 137 30.41 -12.10 2.26
N ASP A 138 30.65 -12.79 3.39
CA ASP A 138 30.32 -12.25 4.69
C ASP A 138 31.09 -10.95 4.94
N PRO A 139 30.42 -9.82 5.23
CA PRO A 139 31.10 -8.58 5.58
C PRO A 139 32.02 -8.66 6.79
N LEU A 140 31.87 -9.72 7.61
CA LEU A 140 32.68 -9.97 8.80
C LEU A 140 33.78 -11.01 8.57
N ASP A 141 33.70 -11.83 7.53
CA ASP A 141 34.66 -12.87 7.21
C ASP A 141 34.69 -13.14 5.70
N ALA A 142 35.65 -12.55 5.02
CA ALA A 142 35.78 -12.67 3.56
C ALA A 142 36.00 -14.10 3.02
N ASN A 143 36.30 -15.08 3.92
CA ASN A 143 36.47 -16.48 3.55
C ASN A 143 35.15 -17.26 3.56
N LYS A 144 34.06 -16.64 4.03
CA LYS A 144 32.74 -17.25 4.13
C LYS A 144 31.75 -16.62 3.15
N VAL A 145 30.93 -17.47 2.58
CA VAL A 145 29.88 -17.07 1.66
C VAL A 145 28.54 -17.20 2.39
N ILE A 146 27.78 -16.11 2.38
CA ILE A 146 26.39 -16.09 2.85
C ILE A 146 25.48 -16.23 1.64
N ILE A 147 24.51 -17.11 1.73
CA ILE A 147 23.38 -17.20 0.79
C ILE A 147 22.11 -16.70 1.46
N PHE A 148 21.26 -16.06 0.68
CA PHE A 148 20.01 -15.46 1.14
C PHE A 148 18.99 -15.37 0.00
N THR A 149 17.73 -15.25 0.35
CA THR A 149 16.66 -14.91 -0.60
C THR A 149 16.33 -13.43 -0.48
N ASP A 150 15.92 -12.86 -1.59
CA ASP A 150 15.45 -11.47 -1.65
C ASP A 150 14.00 -11.46 -2.10
N THR A 151 13.14 -10.80 -1.36
CA THR A 151 11.71 -10.72 -1.64
C THR A 151 11.30 -9.26 -1.70
N ASP A 152 10.83 -8.83 -2.86
CA ASP A 152 10.19 -7.51 -3.00
C ASP A 152 8.78 -7.54 -2.38
N TRP A 153 8.72 -7.26 -1.08
CA TRP A 153 7.48 -7.20 -0.33
C TRP A 153 6.53 -6.12 -0.85
N GLN A 154 7.05 -5.02 -1.37
CA GLN A 154 6.21 -3.96 -1.92
C GLN A 154 5.43 -4.44 -3.14
N SER A 155 6.07 -5.16 -4.04
CA SER A 155 5.42 -5.72 -5.22
C SER A 155 4.39 -6.80 -4.88
N GLN A 156 4.52 -7.45 -3.73
CA GLN A 156 3.51 -8.41 -3.25
C GLN A 156 2.30 -7.75 -2.61
N TRP A 157 2.50 -6.60 -1.94
CA TRP A 157 1.43 -5.89 -1.25
C TRP A 157 0.74 -4.84 -2.11
N PHE A 158 1.48 -4.20 -3.02
CA PHE A 158 0.98 -3.13 -3.87
C PHE A 158 0.84 -3.63 -5.30
N THR A 159 -0.33 -4.11 -5.63
CA THR A 159 -0.69 -4.55 -6.99
C THR A 159 -1.65 -3.56 -7.64
N ASP A 160 -1.68 -3.58 -8.96
CA ASP A 160 -2.68 -2.84 -9.70
C ASP A 160 -4.06 -3.41 -9.43
N ALA A 161 -5.01 -2.53 -9.16
CA ALA A 161 -6.40 -2.89 -8.95
C ALA A 161 -7.26 -2.39 -10.11
N PHE A 162 -8.06 -3.29 -10.68
CA PHE A 162 -9.11 -2.92 -11.62
C PHE A 162 -10.40 -2.66 -10.86
N TRP A 163 -11.09 -1.60 -11.24
CA TRP A 163 -12.42 -1.30 -10.72
C TRP A 163 -13.37 -0.98 -11.87
N HIS A 164 -14.64 -1.27 -11.65
CA HIS A 164 -15.72 -0.87 -12.55
C HIS A 164 -16.85 -0.27 -11.73
N LYS A 165 -17.57 0.63 -12.36
CA LYS A 165 -18.77 1.25 -11.82
C LYS A 165 -19.84 1.22 -12.89
N GLU A 166 -20.96 0.63 -12.58
CA GLU A 166 -22.11 0.50 -13.46
C GLU A 166 -23.27 1.31 -12.91
N TYR A 167 -23.97 1.98 -13.80
CA TYR A 167 -25.19 2.71 -13.47
C TYR A 167 -26.23 2.41 -14.53
N ILE A 168 -27.44 2.07 -14.07
CA ILE A 168 -28.62 1.89 -14.90
C ILE A 168 -29.69 2.82 -14.35
N GLY A 169 -30.09 3.80 -15.14
CA GLY A 169 -31.17 4.73 -14.84
C GLY A 169 -32.35 4.51 -15.78
N VAL A 170 -33.56 4.62 -15.25
CA VAL A 170 -34.82 4.63 -16.03
C VAL A 170 -35.55 5.91 -15.64
N ASN A 171 -35.75 6.78 -16.62
CA ASN A 171 -36.46 8.06 -16.47
C ASN A 171 -37.73 8.07 -17.30
#